data_68ca41dea02f988f9de19555b4d35106
#
_entry.id   68ca41dea02f988f9de19555b4d35106
#
_cell.length_a   1.000
_cell.length_b   1.000
_cell.length_c   1.000
_cell.angle_alpha   90.00
_cell.angle_beta   90.00
_cell.angle_gamma   90.00
#
_symmetry.space_group_name_H-M   'P 1'
#
loop_
_entity.id
_entity.type
_entity.pdbx_description
1 polymer ?
#
loop_
_entity_poly.entity_id
_entity_poly.type
_entity_poly.pdbx_seq_one_letter_code
_entity_poly.pdbx_strand_id
1 'polypeptide(L)'
;MGNGSARFTMTAVSEGPGLWLIGLGPGDLKHMTAFAMEAAISCDKRYLEGYTAILPQHQEDALKGLVGEWERAMRDIIENPEGIIEQARNSRVAIMVVGDPMQATTHIDLKIRCDLEGIPFHVVPGISATSLAVSLSGLQSYRFGRQVTIPFPYGDYLPTSPLEMIMRNYSNGLHTLVLLDLDPTGMGIDTPAPMLPSQARDILEAMFERLEERGGDREWSIPFSLSEWNTILLSDIGTINQRVVSGSLSDISKISGGRIHCLILPTLFSGMELEAFEHHKADM
;
A
#
# COMPACT_ATOMS: atom_id res chain seq x y z
N MET A 1 26.69 25.17 -35.98
CA MET A 1 26.77 24.40 -34.72
C MET A 1 25.60 24.86 -33.86
N GLY A 2 24.51 24.14 -33.95
CA GLY A 2 23.27 24.46 -33.23
C GLY A 2 23.28 23.79 -31.86
N ASN A 3 23.33 24.60 -30.81
CA ASN A 3 23.14 24.17 -29.43
C ASN A 3 21.67 23.78 -29.24
N GLY A 4 21.38 22.50 -29.43
CA GLY A 4 20.11 21.92 -29.02
C GLY A 4 20.09 21.73 -27.50
N SER A 5 19.67 22.75 -26.75
CA SER A 5 19.30 22.55 -25.35
C SER A 5 18.04 21.68 -25.34
N ALA A 6 18.19 20.43 -24.89
CA ALA A 6 17.05 19.61 -24.56
C ALA A 6 16.27 20.32 -23.43
N ARG A 7 15.26 21.10 -23.81
CA ARG A 7 14.24 21.55 -22.86
C ARG A 7 13.50 20.29 -22.42
N PHE A 8 13.68 19.90 -21.15
CA PHE A 8 12.68 19.10 -20.45
C PHE A 8 11.41 19.96 -20.37
N THR A 9 10.58 19.90 -21.39
CA THR A 9 9.20 20.33 -21.27
C THR A 9 8.54 19.31 -20.36
N MET A 10 8.20 19.72 -19.12
CA MET A 10 7.19 19.01 -18.36
C MET A 10 6.02 18.83 -19.33
N THR A 11 5.63 17.59 -19.59
CA THR A 11 4.52 17.28 -20.51
C THR A 11 3.31 17.99 -19.92
N ALA A 12 2.77 18.97 -20.67
CA ALA A 12 1.54 19.64 -20.28
C ALA A 12 0.48 18.56 -20.06
N VAL A 13 -0.35 18.73 -19.03
CA VAL A 13 -1.50 17.84 -18.81
C VAL A 13 -2.26 17.77 -20.11
N SER A 14 -2.50 16.57 -20.66
CA SER A 14 -3.24 16.40 -21.92
C SER A 14 -4.57 17.13 -21.85
N GLU A 15 -4.91 17.93 -22.87
CA GLU A 15 -6.15 18.74 -22.86
C GLU A 15 -7.41 17.96 -23.26
N GLY A 16 -7.25 16.72 -23.73
CA GLY A 16 -8.37 15.88 -24.20
C GLY A 16 -9.10 15.10 -23.12
N PRO A 17 -10.29 14.55 -23.43
CA PRO A 17 -10.99 13.61 -22.55
C PRO A 17 -10.17 12.34 -22.32
N GLY A 18 -10.44 11.64 -21.21
CA GLY A 18 -9.75 10.43 -20.84
C GLY A 18 -9.86 10.13 -19.34
N LEU A 19 -9.26 9.02 -18.92
CA LEU A 19 -9.18 8.59 -17.52
C LEU A 19 -7.78 8.85 -16.96
N TRP A 20 -7.74 9.56 -15.84
CA TRP A 20 -6.53 9.92 -15.13
C TRP A 20 -6.46 9.17 -13.81
N LEU A 21 -5.46 8.33 -13.62
CA LEU A 21 -5.20 7.62 -12.38
C LEU A 21 -4.09 8.36 -11.64
N ILE A 22 -4.43 9.02 -10.52
CA ILE A 22 -3.58 10.03 -9.88
C ILE A 22 -3.19 9.60 -8.47
N GLY A 23 -1.89 9.45 -8.22
CA GLY A 23 -1.36 9.18 -6.90
C GLY A 23 -1.26 10.42 -6.02
N LEU A 24 -1.84 10.36 -4.83
CA LEU A 24 -1.85 11.44 -3.84
C LEU A 24 -0.61 11.44 -2.93
N GLY A 25 0.19 10.37 -2.97
CA GLY A 25 1.17 10.10 -1.92
C GLY A 25 0.53 9.59 -0.64
N PRO A 26 1.33 9.14 0.34
CA PRO A 26 0.82 8.50 1.56
C PRO A 26 0.49 9.53 2.63
N GLY A 27 -0.71 9.45 3.20
CA GLY A 27 -1.12 10.05 4.46
C GLY A 27 -1.27 11.57 4.51
N ASP A 28 -0.29 12.35 4.07
CA ASP A 28 -0.33 13.83 4.04
C ASP A 28 -0.23 14.34 2.60
N LEU A 29 -1.12 15.26 2.22
CA LEU A 29 -1.14 15.86 0.87
C LEU A 29 0.13 16.65 0.52
N LYS A 30 0.99 16.96 1.49
CA LYS A 30 2.35 17.48 1.21
C LYS A 30 3.21 16.51 0.40
N HIS A 31 2.85 15.23 0.39
CA HIS A 31 3.48 14.21 -0.45
C HIS A 31 2.89 14.15 -1.87
N MET A 32 1.81 14.85 -2.13
CA MET A 32 1.25 14.99 -3.47
C MET A 32 2.20 15.79 -4.35
N THR A 33 2.54 15.26 -5.51
CA THR A 33 3.41 15.99 -6.44
C THR A 33 2.67 17.18 -7.05
N ALA A 34 3.41 18.23 -7.44
CA ALA A 34 2.82 19.37 -8.15
C ALA A 34 2.07 18.90 -9.41
N PHE A 35 2.63 17.94 -10.15
CA PHE A 35 2.00 17.37 -11.33
C PHE A 35 0.68 16.64 -11.02
N ALA A 36 0.64 15.89 -9.92
CA ALA A 36 -0.60 15.23 -9.47
C ALA A 36 -1.70 16.25 -9.11
N MET A 37 -1.31 17.34 -8.46
CA MET A 37 -2.23 18.44 -8.14
C MET A 37 -2.78 19.11 -9.41
N GLU A 38 -1.90 19.48 -10.34
CA GLU A 38 -2.30 20.08 -11.62
C GLU A 38 -3.23 19.16 -12.41
N ALA A 39 -2.90 17.88 -12.50
CA ALA A 39 -3.73 16.89 -13.17
C ALA A 39 -5.11 16.76 -12.53
N ALA A 40 -5.19 16.67 -11.19
CA ALA A 40 -6.46 16.57 -10.48
C ALA A 40 -7.32 17.83 -10.65
N ILE A 41 -6.73 19.02 -10.57
CA ILE A 41 -7.44 20.30 -10.79
C ILE A 41 -7.99 20.38 -12.23
N SER A 42 -7.25 19.89 -13.21
CA SER A 42 -7.62 19.96 -14.63
C SER A 42 -8.75 19.02 -15.02
N CYS A 43 -9.08 18.02 -14.18
CA CYS A 43 -10.16 17.09 -14.49
C CYS A 43 -11.55 17.69 -14.21
N ASP A 44 -12.52 17.30 -15.03
CA ASP A 44 -13.91 17.75 -14.92
C ASP A 44 -14.64 17.01 -13.79
N LYS A 45 -14.32 15.73 -13.61
CA LYS A 45 -14.86 14.85 -12.57
C LYS A 45 -13.76 14.18 -11.79
N ARG A 46 -13.96 13.98 -10.50
CA ARG A 46 -12.98 13.40 -9.58
C ARG A 46 -13.62 12.37 -8.69
N TYR A 47 -12.96 11.24 -8.58
CA TYR A 47 -13.26 10.18 -7.64
C TYR A 47 -12.09 10.02 -6.67
N LEU A 48 -12.36 9.79 -5.39
CA LEU A 48 -11.37 9.36 -4.42
C LEU A 48 -11.59 7.88 -4.12
N GLU A 49 -10.61 7.07 -4.46
CA GLU A 49 -10.63 5.65 -4.14
C GLU A 49 -10.58 5.46 -2.63
N GLY A 50 -11.43 4.61 -2.09
CA GLY A 50 -11.70 4.56 -0.66
C GLY A 50 -11.48 3.22 0.03
N TYR A 51 -10.89 2.21 -0.64
CA TYR A 51 -10.80 0.86 -0.08
C TYR A 51 -9.39 0.25 -0.02
N THR A 52 -8.43 0.67 -0.86
CA THR A 52 -7.06 0.14 -0.80
C THR A 52 -6.16 0.87 0.18
N ALA A 53 -6.47 2.13 0.47
CA ALA A 53 -5.76 2.95 1.45
C ALA A 53 -6.69 4.02 2.03
N ILE A 54 -6.26 4.64 3.12
CA ILE A 54 -7.07 5.63 3.84
C ILE A 54 -6.33 6.96 3.89
N LEU A 55 -6.99 8.02 3.46
CA LEU A 55 -6.56 9.38 3.73
C LEU A 55 -7.14 9.83 5.09
N PRO A 56 -6.38 10.47 5.99
CA PRO A 56 -6.96 11.06 7.19
C PRO A 56 -8.06 12.07 6.87
N GLN A 57 -9.14 12.12 7.67
CA GLN A 57 -10.31 12.98 7.39
C GLN A 57 -9.94 14.44 7.12
N HIS A 58 -9.06 15.02 7.94
CA HIS A 58 -8.62 16.40 7.74
C HIS A 58 -7.85 16.62 6.42
N GLN A 59 -7.23 15.58 5.88
CA GLN A 59 -6.58 15.62 4.57
C GLN A 59 -7.61 15.48 3.44
N GLU A 60 -8.68 14.71 3.64
CA GLU A 60 -9.80 14.66 2.69
C GLU A 60 -10.49 16.03 2.58
N ASP A 61 -10.69 16.72 3.71
CA ASP A 61 -11.25 18.07 3.73
C ASP A 61 -10.31 19.07 3.02
N ALA A 62 -9.00 18.94 3.26
CA ALA A 62 -8.00 19.75 2.57
C ALA A 62 -7.95 19.46 1.06
N LEU A 63 -8.10 18.18 0.65
CA LEU A 63 -8.12 17.79 -0.75
C LEU A 63 -9.25 18.48 -1.52
N LYS A 64 -10.46 18.56 -0.94
CA LYS A 64 -11.57 19.31 -1.53
C LYS A 64 -11.22 20.78 -1.77
N GLY A 65 -10.56 21.40 -0.81
CA GLY A 65 -10.08 22.77 -0.95
C GLY A 65 -9.03 22.97 -2.05
N LEU A 66 -8.23 21.94 -2.32
CA LEU A 66 -7.14 22.01 -3.31
C LEU A 66 -7.62 21.72 -4.73
N VAL A 67 -8.42 20.67 -4.93
CA VAL A 67 -8.76 20.15 -6.27
C VAL A 67 -10.24 20.28 -6.61
N GLY A 68 -11.08 20.73 -5.68
CA GLY A 68 -12.53 20.82 -5.82
C GLY A 68 -13.25 19.56 -5.34
N GLU A 69 -14.57 19.48 -5.60
CA GLU A 69 -15.41 18.36 -5.18
C GLU A 69 -15.01 17.05 -5.85
N TRP A 70 -15.19 15.96 -5.12
CA TRP A 70 -14.97 14.60 -5.56
C TRP A 70 -16.01 13.65 -4.94
N GLU A 71 -16.21 12.50 -5.58
CA GLU A 71 -17.06 11.41 -5.11
C GLU A 71 -16.18 10.26 -4.61
N ARG A 72 -16.64 9.54 -3.57
CA ARG A 72 -15.95 8.36 -3.10
C ARG A 72 -16.23 7.17 -4.01
N ALA A 73 -15.20 6.50 -4.46
CA ALA A 73 -15.30 5.27 -5.24
C ALA A 73 -14.80 4.09 -4.41
N MET A 74 -15.72 3.22 -4.02
CA MET A 74 -15.40 1.96 -3.34
C MET A 74 -15.12 0.86 -4.38
N ARG A 75 -14.80 -0.35 -3.91
CA ARG A 75 -14.41 -1.47 -4.77
C ARG A 75 -15.42 -1.76 -5.88
N ASP A 76 -16.70 -1.75 -5.55
CA ASP A 76 -17.79 -2.01 -6.49
C ASP A 76 -17.77 -1.06 -7.69
N ILE A 77 -17.48 0.23 -7.46
CA ILE A 77 -17.38 1.26 -8.50
C ILE A 77 -16.09 1.10 -9.32
N ILE A 78 -14.98 0.77 -8.65
CA ILE A 78 -13.67 0.64 -9.32
C ILE A 78 -13.56 -0.67 -10.11
N GLU A 79 -14.12 -1.77 -9.60
CA GLU A 79 -14.10 -3.07 -10.29
C GLU A 79 -15.20 -3.20 -11.36
N ASN A 80 -16.25 -2.38 -11.30
CA ASN A 80 -17.29 -2.24 -12.34
C ASN A 80 -17.30 -0.80 -12.88
N PRO A 81 -16.25 -0.40 -13.61
CA PRO A 81 -15.97 1.01 -13.94
C PRO A 81 -16.73 1.53 -15.16
N GLU A 82 -17.75 0.83 -15.67
CA GLU A 82 -18.46 1.19 -16.91
C GLU A 82 -18.96 2.64 -16.88
N GLY A 83 -19.49 3.08 -15.73
CA GLY A 83 -19.95 4.47 -15.56
C GLY A 83 -18.83 5.50 -15.59
N ILE A 84 -17.65 5.17 -15.06
CA ILE A 84 -16.45 6.02 -15.08
C ILE A 84 -15.86 6.06 -16.51
N ILE A 85 -15.77 4.92 -17.16
CA ILE A 85 -15.23 4.78 -18.51
C ILE A 85 -16.10 5.55 -19.50
N GLU A 86 -17.42 5.44 -19.40
CA GLU A 86 -18.34 6.19 -20.27
C GLU A 86 -18.19 7.70 -20.09
N GLN A 87 -18.01 8.19 -18.86
CA GLN A 87 -17.72 9.61 -18.61
C GLN A 87 -16.39 10.04 -19.24
N ALA A 88 -15.37 9.17 -19.16
CA ALA A 88 -14.04 9.46 -19.69
C ALA A 88 -13.99 9.57 -21.23
N ARG A 89 -15.01 9.13 -21.95
CA ARG A 89 -15.13 9.35 -23.41
C ARG A 89 -15.25 10.83 -23.79
N ASN A 90 -15.93 11.61 -22.94
CA ASN A 90 -16.31 12.98 -23.28
C ASN A 90 -15.78 14.02 -22.29
N SER A 91 -15.15 13.60 -21.21
CA SER A 91 -14.62 14.49 -20.16
C SER A 91 -13.32 13.93 -19.59
N ARG A 92 -12.58 14.78 -18.89
CA ARG A 92 -11.41 14.36 -18.09
C ARG A 92 -11.89 13.87 -16.75
N VAL A 93 -11.70 12.58 -16.47
CA VAL A 93 -12.12 11.95 -15.23
C VAL A 93 -10.88 11.53 -14.44
N ALA A 94 -10.80 11.92 -13.19
CA ALA A 94 -9.73 11.50 -12.26
C ALA A 94 -10.23 10.42 -11.30
N ILE A 95 -9.43 9.39 -11.12
CA ILE A 95 -9.47 8.51 -9.95
C ILE A 95 -8.21 8.82 -9.12
N MET A 96 -8.40 9.45 -7.98
CA MET A 96 -7.34 9.80 -7.04
C MET A 96 -7.15 8.66 -6.05
N VAL A 97 -5.91 8.21 -5.87
CA VAL A 97 -5.55 7.05 -5.05
C VAL A 97 -4.49 7.45 -4.02
N VAL A 98 -4.69 7.09 -2.77
CA VAL A 98 -3.70 7.32 -1.71
C VAL A 98 -2.46 6.46 -1.97
N GLY A 99 -1.28 7.05 -1.91
CA GLY A 99 -0.03 6.39 -2.30
C GLY A 99 0.26 6.50 -3.80
N ASP A 100 0.73 5.42 -4.39
CA ASP A 100 0.93 5.28 -5.83
C ASP A 100 -0.20 4.42 -6.43
N PRO A 101 -0.85 4.87 -7.50
CA PRO A 101 -2.07 4.25 -8.01
C PRO A 101 -1.84 2.90 -8.71
N MET A 102 -0.59 2.51 -8.96
CA MET A 102 -0.23 1.24 -9.62
C MET A 102 0.48 0.26 -8.69
N GLN A 103 0.65 0.61 -7.39
CA GLN A 103 1.33 -0.24 -6.42
C GLN A 103 0.33 -0.99 -5.53
N ALA A 104 0.52 -2.32 -5.41
CA ALA A 104 -0.29 -3.20 -4.56
C ALA A 104 -1.81 -3.14 -4.88
N THR A 105 -2.17 -3.04 -6.16
CA THR A 105 -3.55 -2.84 -6.63
C THR A 105 -3.81 -3.59 -7.93
N THR A 106 -5.09 -3.68 -8.32
CA THR A 106 -5.57 -4.28 -9.57
C THR A 106 -5.90 -3.26 -10.65
N HIS A 107 -5.56 -1.97 -10.47
CA HIS A 107 -5.92 -0.87 -11.38
C HIS A 107 -5.43 -1.02 -12.82
N ILE A 108 -4.54 -1.97 -13.10
CA ILE A 108 -4.16 -2.32 -14.47
C ILE A 108 -5.39 -2.75 -15.32
N ASP A 109 -6.43 -3.29 -14.68
CA ASP A 109 -7.68 -3.63 -15.37
C ASP A 109 -8.37 -2.40 -15.97
N LEU A 110 -8.36 -1.26 -15.26
CA LEU A 110 -8.88 0.01 -15.78
C LEU A 110 -8.17 0.42 -17.06
N LYS A 111 -6.82 0.28 -17.08
CA LYS A 111 -6.04 0.58 -18.29
C LYS A 111 -6.43 -0.33 -19.45
N ILE A 112 -6.53 -1.63 -19.20
CA ILE A 112 -6.89 -2.61 -20.23
C ILE A 112 -8.27 -2.28 -20.83
N ARG A 113 -9.25 -1.97 -19.99
CA ARG A 113 -10.60 -1.60 -20.43
C ARG A 113 -10.59 -0.30 -21.26
N CYS A 114 -9.88 0.74 -20.79
CA CYS A 114 -9.72 1.98 -21.55
C CYS A 114 -9.06 1.74 -22.91
N ASP A 115 -8.00 0.95 -22.97
CA ASP A 115 -7.31 0.61 -24.22
C ASP A 115 -8.23 -0.13 -25.21
N LEU A 116 -9.07 -1.07 -24.73
CA LEU A 116 -10.05 -1.79 -25.56
C LEU A 116 -11.12 -0.87 -26.15
N GLU A 117 -11.45 0.21 -25.45
CA GLU A 117 -12.48 1.17 -25.84
C GLU A 117 -11.91 2.42 -26.53
N GLY A 118 -10.58 2.47 -26.73
CA GLY A 118 -9.91 3.62 -27.37
C GLY A 118 -9.93 4.90 -26.53
N ILE A 119 -10.08 4.79 -25.22
CA ILE A 119 -10.10 5.93 -24.28
C ILE A 119 -8.68 6.22 -23.81
N PRO A 120 -8.19 7.46 -23.89
CA PRO A 120 -6.88 7.82 -23.35
C PRO A 120 -6.80 7.53 -21.84
N PHE A 121 -5.73 6.82 -21.43
CA PHE A 121 -5.49 6.48 -20.04
C PHE A 121 -4.14 7.06 -19.59
N HIS A 122 -4.16 7.83 -18.51
CA HIS A 122 -3.00 8.54 -17.98
C HIS A 122 -2.71 8.11 -16.55
N VAL A 123 -1.47 7.76 -16.26
CA VAL A 123 -1.00 7.47 -14.90
C VAL A 123 -0.13 8.62 -14.41
N VAL A 124 -0.53 9.22 -13.31
CA VAL A 124 0.29 10.19 -12.57
C VAL A 124 0.79 9.50 -11.30
N PRO A 125 2.06 9.16 -11.22
CA PRO A 125 2.60 8.40 -10.10
C PRO A 125 2.55 9.21 -8.79
N GLY A 126 2.43 8.50 -7.68
CA GLY A 126 2.54 9.04 -6.33
C GLY A 126 3.68 8.37 -5.55
N ILE A 127 4.01 8.94 -4.40
CA ILE A 127 4.93 8.28 -3.46
C ILE A 127 4.17 7.11 -2.83
N SER A 128 4.69 5.89 -3.01
CA SER A 128 4.08 4.68 -2.43
C SER A 128 4.46 4.52 -0.96
N ALA A 129 3.49 4.16 -0.12
CA ALA A 129 3.72 3.76 1.26
C ALA A 129 4.65 2.55 1.37
N THR A 130 4.62 1.63 0.39
CA THR A 130 5.51 0.46 0.36
C THR A 130 6.98 0.86 0.24
N SER A 131 7.29 1.82 -0.63
CA SER A 131 8.65 2.36 -0.80
C SER A 131 9.11 3.11 0.45
N LEU A 132 8.22 3.91 1.06
CA LEU A 132 8.53 4.60 2.31
C LEU A 132 8.76 3.63 3.47
N ALA A 133 7.97 2.57 3.58
CA ALA A 133 8.14 1.55 4.62
C ALA A 133 9.53 0.93 4.55
N VAL A 134 9.97 0.54 3.35
CA VAL A 134 11.32 0.03 3.13
C VAL A 134 12.38 1.06 3.52
N SER A 135 12.25 2.31 3.07
CA SER A 135 13.23 3.37 3.35
C SER A 135 13.33 3.71 4.85
N LEU A 136 12.20 3.74 5.55
CA LEU A 136 12.12 4.10 6.97
C LEU A 136 12.55 2.98 7.91
N SER A 137 12.53 1.74 7.44
CA SER A 137 12.90 0.57 8.26
C SER A 137 14.39 0.53 8.64
N GLY A 138 15.25 1.24 7.89
CA GLY A 138 16.69 1.14 8.02
C GLY A 138 17.31 -0.12 7.41
N LEU A 139 16.49 -1.00 6.82
CA LEU A 139 16.94 -2.20 6.12
C LEU A 139 17.32 -1.89 4.67
N GLN A 140 18.23 -2.67 4.13
CA GLN A 140 18.73 -2.48 2.76
C GLN A 140 17.65 -2.86 1.73
N SER A 141 17.22 -1.90 0.91
CA SER A 141 16.10 -2.06 -0.02
C SER A 141 16.28 -3.22 -1.02
N TYR A 142 17.49 -3.53 -1.42
CA TYR A 142 17.80 -4.64 -2.34
C TYR A 142 17.78 -6.03 -1.66
N ARG A 143 17.55 -6.10 -0.35
CA ARG A 143 17.37 -7.34 0.42
C ARG A 143 15.90 -7.67 0.69
N PHE A 144 14.96 -6.96 0.07
CA PHE A 144 13.55 -7.29 0.17
C PHE A 144 13.14 -8.30 -0.91
N GLY A 145 12.39 -9.30 -0.49
CA GLY A 145 11.78 -10.28 -1.37
C GLY A 145 10.37 -9.86 -1.78
N ARG A 146 9.55 -10.86 -2.13
CA ARG A 146 8.15 -10.61 -2.49
C ARG A 146 7.39 -10.03 -1.30
N GLN A 147 6.75 -8.88 -1.51
CA GLN A 147 5.80 -8.34 -0.53
C GLN A 147 4.54 -9.20 -0.47
N VAL A 148 3.90 -9.25 0.68
CA VAL A 148 2.67 -10.00 0.92
C VAL A 148 1.62 -9.13 1.59
N THR A 149 0.35 -9.54 1.48
CA THR A 149 -0.74 -8.98 2.27
C THR A 149 -1.30 -10.06 3.17
N ILE A 150 -1.52 -9.75 4.45
CA ILE A 150 -2.28 -10.58 5.38
C ILE A 150 -3.73 -10.15 5.29
N PRO A 151 -4.63 -11.00 4.75
CA PRO A 151 -6.06 -10.71 4.71
C PRO A 151 -6.71 -10.99 6.07
N PHE A 152 -7.84 -10.33 6.34
CA PHE A 152 -8.72 -10.77 7.42
C PHE A 152 -9.31 -12.14 7.10
N PRO A 153 -9.39 -13.05 8.08
CA PRO A 153 -10.12 -14.30 7.91
C PRO A 153 -11.63 -14.03 7.89
N TYR A 154 -12.37 -14.74 7.05
CA TYR A 154 -13.84 -14.72 7.03
C TYR A 154 -14.41 -16.09 6.75
N GLY A 155 -15.38 -16.55 7.55
CA GLY A 155 -15.87 -17.92 7.49
C GLY A 155 -14.71 -18.92 7.59
N ASP A 156 -14.62 -19.86 6.64
CA ASP A 156 -13.54 -20.84 6.55
C ASP A 156 -12.30 -20.33 5.77
N TYR A 157 -12.35 -19.09 5.27
CA TYR A 157 -11.27 -18.51 4.51
C TYR A 157 -10.14 -18.03 5.43
N LEU A 158 -9.05 -18.78 5.43
CA LEU A 158 -7.76 -18.43 6.05
C LEU A 158 -6.65 -18.97 5.15
N PRO A 159 -6.18 -18.20 4.17
CA PRO A 159 -5.12 -18.64 3.29
C PRO A 159 -3.79 -18.72 4.03
N THR A 160 -3.02 -19.79 3.83
CA THR A 160 -1.67 -19.93 4.42
C THR A 160 -0.58 -19.37 3.52
N SER A 161 -0.90 -19.11 2.26
CA SER A 161 0.08 -18.64 1.26
C SER A 161 0.85 -17.36 1.63
N PRO A 162 0.28 -16.37 2.36
CA PRO A 162 1.09 -15.25 2.82
C PRO A 162 2.24 -15.68 3.73
N LEU A 163 1.96 -16.52 4.74
CA LEU A 163 2.99 -17.02 5.64
C LEU A 163 4.01 -17.90 4.91
N GLU A 164 3.57 -18.76 4.00
CA GLU A 164 4.46 -19.57 3.17
C GLU A 164 5.44 -18.70 2.34
N MET A 165 4.96 -17.59 1.78
CA MET A 165 5.80 -16.64 1.05
C MET A 165 6.78 -15.91 1.96
N ILE A 166 6.36 -15.52 3.18
CA ILE A 166 7.22 -14.90 4.19
C ILE A 166 8.37 -15.87 4.55
N MET A 167 8.04 -17.11 4.87
CA MET A 167 9.03 -18.14 5.25
C MET A 167 9.98 -18.44 4.08
N ARG A 168 9.48 -18.46 2.86
CA ARG A 168 10.32 -18.63 1.65
C ARG A 168 11.28 -17.45 1.46
N ASN A 169 10.81 -16.21 1.64
CA ASN A 169 11.71 -15.05 1.62
C ASN A 169 12.80 -15.19 2.69
N TYR A 170 12.42 -15.54 3.92
CA TYR A 170 13.38 -15.75 5.03
C TYR A 170 14.46 -16.77 4.65
N SER A 171 14.06 -17.93 4.13
CA SER A 171 14.99 -18.99 3.71
C SER A 171 15.93 -18.56 2.57
N ASN A 172 15.49 -17.60 1.76
CA ASN A 172 16.32 -17.01 0.70
C ASN A 172 17.15 -15.79 1.17
N GLY A 173 17.19 -15.50 2.46
CA GLY A 173 17.93 -14.35 2.99
C GLY A 173 17.32 -13.00 2.66
N LEU A 174 16.00 -12.94 2.45
CA LEU A 174 15.26 -11.73 2.06
C LEU A 174 14.27 -11.30 3.15
N HIS A 175 14.19 -9.99 3.39
CA HIS A 175 13.18 -9.39 4.25
C HIS A 175 11.82 -9.40 3.55
N THR A 176 10.74 -9.40 4.33
CA THR A 176 9.37 -9.32 3.78
C THR A 176 8.66 -8.09 4.26
N LEU A 177 8.20 -7.24 3.33
CA LEU A 177 7.20 -6.23 3.61
C LEU A 177 5.83 -6.89 3.63
N VAL A 178 5.11 -6.72 4.73
CA VAL A 178 3.80 -7.31 5.01
C VAL A 178 2.78 -6.20 5.12
N LEU A 179 1.89 -6.11 4.16
CA LEU A 179 0.75 -5.20 4.17
C LEU A 179 -0.38 -5.84 5.00
N LEU A 180 -1.07 -5.02 5.76
CA LEU A 180 -2.20 -5.43 6.59
C LEU A 180 -3.51 -4.99 5.93
N ASP A 181 -4.46 -5.89 5.88
CA ASP A 181 -5.77 -5.66 5.26
C ASP A 181 -6.56 -4.54 5.97
N LEU A 182 -7.41 -3.89 5.21
CA LEU A 182 -8.26 -2.80 5.67
C LEU A 182 -9.76 -3.18 5.71
N ASP A 183 -10.10 -4.40 5.28
CA ASP A 183 -11.50 -4.80 5.12
C ASP A 183 -11.80 -6.17 5.72
N PRO A 184 -12.33 -6.22 6.96
CA PRO A 184 -12.72 -7.47 7.60
C PRO A 184 -13.82 -8.25 6.85
N THR A 185 -14.57 -7.59 5.97
CA THR A 185 -15.66 -8.21 5.20
C THR A 185 -15.20 -8.85 3.89
N GLY A 186 -14.04 -8.41 3.38
CA GLY A 186 -13.51 -8.78 2.07
C GLY A 186 -14.28 -8.19 0.88
N MET A 187 -15.35 -7.42 1.12
CA MET A 187 -16.22 -6.85 0.08
C MET A 187 -15.70 -5.53 -0.49
N GLY A 188 -14.94 -4.75 0.29
CA GLY A 188 -14.39 -3.46 -0.11
C GLY A 188 -15.41 -2.36 -0.36
N ILE A 189 -16.60 -2.49 0.24
CA ILE A 189 -17.72 -1.53 0.10
C ILE A 189 -17.99 -0.74 1.37
N ASP A 190 -17.60 -1.28 2.52
CA ASP A 190 -17.76 -0.63 3.82
C ASP A 190 -16.60 0.32 4.13
N THR A 191 -16.76 1.15 5.16
CA THR A 191 -15.68 1.98 5.67
C THR A 191 -14.52 1.10 6.11
N PRO A 192 -13.29 1.36 5.63
CA PRO A 192 -12.14 0.55 6.00
C PRO A 192 -11.91 0.46 7.51
N ALA A 193 -11.63 -0.74 7.99
CA ALA A 193 -11.28 -1.06 9.36
C ALA A 193 -9.87 -1.66 9.41
N PRO A 194 -8.82 -0.83 9.56
CA PRO A 194 -7.43 -1.28 9.49
C PRO A 194 -7.10 -2.37 10.50
N MET A 195 -6.40 -3.39 10.06
CA MET A 195 -5.93 -4.49 10.91
C MET A 195 -4.93 -3.97 11.95
N LEU A 196 -5.14 -4.35 13.21
CA LEU A 196 -4.24 -4.03 14.31
C LEU A 196 -3.03 -4.98 14.35
N PRO A 197 -1.89 -4.57 14.93
CA PRO A 197 -0.72 -5.44 15.08
C PRO A 197 -1.01 -6.74 15.84
N SER A 198 -1.88 -6.70 16.86
CA SER A 198 -2.32 -7.90 17.59
C SER A 198 -3.10 -8.87 16.69
N GLN A 199 -4.00 -8.35 15.86
CA GLN A 199 -4.76 -9.18 14.91
C GLN A 199 -3.84 -9.80 13.85
N ALA A 200 -2.87 -9.04 13.37
CA ALA A 200 -1.89 -9.57 12.41
C ALA A 200 -1.09 -10.73 13.00
N ARG A 201 -0.66 -10.63 14.28
CA ARG A 201 -0.01 -11.74 14.98
C ARG A 201 -0.93 -12.95 15.08
N ASP A 202 -2.15 -12.76 15.57
CA ASP A 202 -3.11 -13.86 15.77
C ASP A 202 -3.41 -14.59 14.45
N ILE A 203 -3.52 -13.84 13.35
CA ILE A 203 -3.73 -14.42 12.01
C ILE A 203 -2.50 -15.21 11.54
N LEU A 204 -1.28 -14.69 11.76
CA LEU A 204 -0.05 -15.40 11.43
C LEU A 204 0.09 -16.70 12.23
N GLU A 205 -0.26 -16.68 13.52
CA GLU A 205 -0.27 -17.88 14.38
C GLU A 205 -1.30 -18.91 13.87
N ALA A 206 -2.52 -18.47 13.54
CA ALA A 206 -3.54 -19.35 12.97
C ALA A 206 -3.14 -19.93 11.61
N MET A 207 -2.47 -19.13 10.75
CA MET A 207 -1.90 -19.64 9.49
C MET A 207 -0.83 -20.71 9.76
N PHE A 208 0.00 -20.49 10.77
CA PHE A 208 1.06 -21.44 11.15
C PHE A 208 0.47 -22.75 11.66
N GLU A 209 -0.49 -22.70 12.58
CA GLU A 209 -1.20 -23.89 13.07
C GLU A 209 -1.85 -24.69 11.92
N ARG A 210 -2.50 -24.00 10.99
CA ARG A 210 -3.11 -24.65 9.80
C ARG A 210 -2.06 -25.29 8.87
N LEU A 211 -0.86 -24.71 8.80
CA LEU A 211 0.26 -25.32 8.07
C LEU A 211 0.78 -26.56 8.78
N GLU A 212 0.90 -26.52 10.11
CA GLU A 212 1.32 -27.69 10.92
C GLU A 212 0.33 -28.86 10.76
N GLU A 213 -0.97 -28.60 10.84
CA GLU A 213 -2.02 -29.59 10.65
C GLU A 213 -1.98 -30.27 9.28
N ARG A 214 -1.63 -29.53 8.22
CA ARG A 214 -1.51 -30.09 6.86
C ARG A 214 -0.37 -31.08 6.73
N GLY A 215 0.67 -30.95 7.55
CA GLY A 215 1.86 -31.80 7.47
C GLY A 215 2.60 -31.64 6.14
N GLY A 216 3.54 -32.54 5.88
CA GLY A 216 4.32 -32.62 4.64
C GLY A 216 5.73 -32.06 4.78
N ASP A 217 6.61 -32.51 3.87
CA ASP A 217 7.95 -31.98 3.77
C ASP A 217 7.92 -30.55 3.25
N ARG A 218 8.49 -29.63 4.00
CA ARG A 218 8.59 -28.22 3.65
C ARG A 218 10.01 -27.90 3.19
N GLU A 219 10.14 -27.24 2.07
CA GLU A 219 11.42 -26.73 1.57
C GLU A 219 11.94 -25.55 2.40
N TRP A 220 11.13 -25.02 3.34
CA TRP A 220 11.43 -23.84 4.12
C TRP A 220 10.93 -23.98 5.56
N SER A 221 11.75 -23.51 6.48
CA SER A 221 11.45 -23.44 7.91
C SER A 221 12.09 -22.21 8.54
N ILE A 222 11.57 -21.80 9.68
CA ILE A 222 12.21 -20.80 10.54
C ILE A 222 12.80 -21.50 11.75
N PRO A 223 13.99 -21.09 12.22
CA PRO A 223 14.68 -21.75 13.33
C PRO A 223 14.22 -21.27 14.72
N PHE A 224 13.10 -20.54 14.80
CA PHE A 224 12.55 -19.92 16.01
C PHE A 224 11.02 -19.94 15.99
N SER A 225 10.37 -19.63 17.10
CA SER A 225 8.91 -19.48 17.15
C SER A 225 8.47 -18.19 16.46
N LEU A 226 7.24 -18.15 15.90
CA LEU A 226 6.69 -16.94 15.29
C LEU A 226 6.71 -15.75 16.25
N SER A 227 6.38 -15.99 17.54
CA SER A 227 6.35 -14.94 18.56
C SER A 227 7.70 -14.25 18.80
N GLU A 228 8.81 -14.94 18.53
CA GLU A 228 10.18 -14.43 18.67
C GLU A 228 10.70 -13.77 17.38
N TRP A 229 9.95 -13.81 16.25
CA TRP A 229 10.42 -13.22 15.01
C TRP A 229 10.67 -11.73 15.17
N ASN A 230 11.88 -11.30 14.89
CA ASN A 230 12.21 -9.88 14.82
C ASN A 230 11.26 -9.20 13.83
N THR A 231 10.60 -8.14 14.27
CA THR A 231 9.55 -7.48 13.51
C THR A 231 9.72 -5.97 13.62
N ILE A 232 9.52 -5.27 12.52
CA ILE A 232 9.43 -3.82 12.49
C ILE A 232 7.98 -3.44 12.18
N LEU A 233 7.35 -2.67 13.06
CA LEU A 233 6.05 -2.06 12.86
C LEU A 233 6.23 -0.66 12.33
N LEU A 234 5.56 -0.35 11.25
CA LEU A 234 5.45 1.01 10.74
C LEU A 234 3.97 1.42 10.79
N SER A 235 3.72 2.55 11.44
CA SER A 235 2.36 3.08 11.62
C SER A 235 2.24 4.46 11.03
N ASP A 236 1.09 4.75 10.40
CA ASP A 236 0.70 6.07 9.89
C ASP A 236 1.78 6.73 9.00
N ILE A 237 2.43 5.94 8.15
CA ILE A 237 3.52 6.38 7.27
C ILE A 237 3.06 7.57 6.42
N GLY A 238 3.91 8.59 6.34
CA GLY A 238 3.64 9.80 5.57
C GLY A 238 2.72 10.80 6.28
N THR A 239 2.46 10.62 7.57
CA THR A 239 1.72 11.58 8.41
C THR A 239 2.60 12.16 9.52
N ILE A 240 2.10 13.17 10.22
CA ILE A 240 2.76 13.72 11.42
C ILE A 240 2.85 12.68 12.57
N ASN A 241 1.99 11.66 12.53
CA ASN A 241 1.92 10.59 13.54
C ASN A 241 2.75 9.36 13.13
N GLN A 242 3.56 9.47 12.07
CA GLN A 242 4.43 8.38 11.60
C GLN A 242 5.29 7.82 12.73
N ARG A 243 5.28 6.52 12.87
CA ARG A 243 6.07 5.81 13.88
C ARG A 243 6.70 4.53 13.29
N VAL A 244 7.93 4.29 13.68
CA VAL A 244 8.67 3.04 13.38
C VAL A 244 9.11 2.45 14.71
N VAL A 245 8.76 1.20 14.94
CA VAL A 245 9.07 0.48 16.20
C VAL A 245 9.54 -0.93 15.85
N SER A 246 10.58 -1.40 16.49
CA SER A 246 11.11 -2.76 16.34
C SER A 246 11.02 -3.55 17.65
N GLY A 247 10.94 -4.87 17.52
CA GLY A 247 10.86 -5.80 18.64
C GLY A 247 10.57 -7.21 18.14
N SER A 248 10.27 -8.14 19.06
CA SER A 248 9.71 -9.44 18.66
C SER A 248 8.27 -9.26 18.14
N LEU A 249 7.75 -10.20 17.35
CA LEU A 249 6.36 -10.18 16.93
C LEU A 249 5.41 -10.14 18.14
N SER A 250 5.75 -10.83 19.21
CA SER A 250 5.02 -10.77 20.48
C SER A 250 4.99 -9.37 21.07
N ASP A 251 6.10 -8.64 21.04
CA ASP A 251 6.17 -7.28 21.59
C ASP A 251 5.45 -6.29 20.70
N ILE A 252 5.66 -6.38 19.41
CA ILE A 252 4.97 -5.55 18.41
C ILE A 252 3.45 -5.70 18.50
N SER A 253 2.96 -6.90 18.78
CA SER A 253 1.53 -7.16 18.93
C SER A 253 0.86 -6.41 20.10
N LYS A 254 1.65 -5.97 21.09
CA LYS A 254 1.15 -5.20 22.26
C LYS A 254 1.15 -3.70 22.02
N ILE A 255 1.76 -3.26 20.92
CA ILE A 255 1.82 -1.83 20.58
C ILE A 255 0.42 -1.33 20.25
N SER A 256 0.03 -0.28 20.94
CA SER A 256 -1.24 0.43 20.73
C SER A 256 -1.04 1.78 20.04
N GLY A 257 -2.14 2.30 19.48
CA GLY A 257 -2.15 3.57 18.75
C GLY A 257 -1.60 3.44 17.32
N GLY A 258 -1.80 4.48 16.54
CA GLY A 258 -1.71 4.46 15.09
C GLY A 258 -3.02 3.97 14.46
N ARG A 259 -3.20 4.26 13.18
CA ARG A 259 -4.43 3.92 12.46
C ARG A 259 -4.17 2.91 11.34
N ILE A 260 -3.11 3.12 10.57
CA ILE A 260 -2.74 2.24 9.46
C ILE A 260 -1.36 1.67 9.74
N HIS A 261 -1.23 0.36 9.56
CA HIS A 261 -0.03 -0.36 9.90
C HIS A 261 0.47 -1.22 8.75
N CYS A 262 1.78 -1.41 8.68
CA CYS A 262 2.41 -2.51 7.97
C CYS A 262 3.53 -3.09 8.83
N LEU A 263 3.91 -4.33 8.56
CA LEU A 263 5.01 -5.00 9.23
C LEU A 263 6.15 -5.24 8.24
N ILE A 264 7.35 -5.29 8.76
CA ILE A 264 8.46 -5.92 8.06
C ILE A 264 8.92 -7.09 8.92
N LEU A 265 8.98 -8.26 8.32
CA LEU A 265 9.53 -9.47 8.91
C LEU A 265 10.92 -9.70 8.29
N PRO A 266 12.01 -9.34 9.04
CA PRO A 266 13.36 -9.47 8.53
C PRO A 266 13.82 -10.92 8.45
N THR A 267 14.75 -11.18 7.54
CA THR A 267 15.67 -12.31 7.63
C THR A 267 16.86 -11.95 8.54
N LEU A 268 17.95 -12.71 8.47
CA LEU A 268 19.17 -12.39 9.20
C LEU A 268 19.69 -11.00 8.82
N PHE A 269 19.99 -10.19 9.82
CA PHE A 269 20.49 -8.84 9.62
C PHE A 269 21.97 -8.83 9.17
N SER A 270 22.34 -7.84 8.34
CA SER A 270 23.71 -7.35 8.26
C SER A 270 24.04 -6.44 9.47
N GLY A 271 25.31 -6.08 9.67
CA GLY A 271 25.70 -5.27 10.83
C GLY A 271 24.92 -3.97 10.98
N MET A 272 24.82 -3.15 9.89
CA MET A 272 24.11 -1.87 9.89
C MET A 272 22.59 -2.06 10.06
N GLU A 273 22.02 -3.12 9.51
CA GLU A 273 20.59 -3.41 9.67
C GLU A 273 20.25 -3.78 11.12
N LEU A 274 21.15 -4.48 11.79
CA LEU A 274 20.99 -4.78 13.21
C LEU A 274 21.04 -3.50 14.05
N GLU A 275 21.96 -2.59 13.76
CA GLU A 275 22.04 -1.29 14.43
C GLU A 275 20.77 -0.47 14.22
N ALA A 276 20.24 -0.43 13.00
CA ALA A 276 18.99 0.25 12.71
C ALA A 276 17.79 -0.40 13.44
N PHE A 277 17.72 -1.71 13.46
CA PHE A 277 16.70 -2.44 14.21
C PHE A 277 16.76 -2.13 15.71
N GLU A 278 17.95 -2.16 16.31
CA GLU A 278 18.15 -1.84 17.75
C GLU A 278 17.81 -0.37 18.05
N HIS A 279 18.05 0.54 17.10
CA HIS A 279 17.71 1.96 17.27
C HIS A 279 16.20 2.21 17.32
N HIS A 280 15.40 1.38 16.66
CA HIS A 280 13.94 1.46 16.66
C HIS A 280 13.27 0.63 17.76
N LYS A 281 14.04 -0.03 18.64
CA LYS A 281 13.43 -0.78 19.73
C LYS A 281 12.54 0.11 20.60
N ALA A 282 11.35 -0.41 20.87
CA ALA A 282 10.47 0.23 21.83
C ALA A 282 11.11 0.21 23.24
N ASP A 283 11.09 1.36 23.90
CA ASP A 283 11.27 1.41 25.36
C ASP A 283 10.01 0.79 25.98
N MET A 284 10.08 -0.51 26.30
CA MET A 284 9.00 -1.29 26.90
C MET A 284 9.05 -1.24 28.42
#